data_b3c121944444335915aead63e2faa735
#
_entry.id   b3c121944444335915aead63e2faa735
#
_cell.length_a   1.000
_cell.length_b   1.000
_cell.length_c   1.000
_cell.angle_alpha   90.00
_cell.angle_beta   90.00
_cell.angle_gamma   90.00
#
_symmetry.space_group_name_H-M   'P 1'
#
loop_
_entity.id
_entity.type
_entity.pdbx_description
1 polymer ?
#
loop_
_entity_poly.entity_id
_entity_poly.type
_entity_poly.pdbx_seq_one_letter_code
_entity_poly.pdbx_strand_id
1 'polypeptide(L)'
;MKVLLDFLPLVLFFIAYKLWGIYAGTATLMAATAAQMAIIYAIDKKLSPMHRATLALILVFGALTLILQDERFIKWKPTVLYGAMSAVLAVALWGFKRNFLKIMLGAQIRLPDAVWRRLTAAWVVYGIFMAALNGVMAAYFSTDAWANFKLWGFLFPIVFIVGQGFYLMRHIELPPEDAAP
;
A
#
# COMPACT_ATOMS: atom_id res chain seq x y z
N MET A 1 25.16 14.11 -27.92
CA MET A 1 24.42 12.96 -28.45
C MET A 1 24.00 11.96 -27.33
N LYS A 2 24.83 11.64 -26.32
CA LYS A 2 24.42 10.69 -25.24
C LYS A 2 23.19 11.18 -24.45
N VAL A 3 23.11 12.44 -24.08
CA VAL A 3 21.99 13.02 -23.31
C VAL A 3 20.65 12.90 -24.04
N LEU A 4 20.63 13.08 -25.38
CA LEU A 4 19.39 12.95 -26.17
C LEU A 4 18.87 11.49 -26.18
N LEU A 5 19.79 10.52 -26.21
CA LEU A 5 19.45 9.10 -26.14
C LEU A 5 18.86 8.72 -24.78
N ASP A 6 19.27 9.39 -23.69
CA ASP A 6 18.77 9.10 -22.34
C ASP A 6 17.32 9.54 -22.14
N PHE A 7 16.87 10.55 -22.89
CA PHE A 7 15.48 11.03 -22.86
C PHE A 7 14.55 10.32 -23.85
N LEU A 8 15.10 9.56 -24.81
CA LEU A 8 14.31 8.91 -25.85
C LEU A 8 13.20 8.00 -25.31
N PRO A 9 13.44 7.10 -24.31
CA PRO A 9 12.39 6.29 -23.75
C PRO A 9 11.23 7.09 -23.14
N LEU A 10 11.55 8.23 -22.51
CA LEU A 10 10.55 9.11 -21.91
C LEU A 10 9.70 9.82 -22.98
N VAL A 11 10.31 10.27 -24.06
CA VAL A 11 9.58 10.88 -25.19
C VAL A 11 8.63 9.87 -25.83
N LEU A 12 9.10 8.66 -26.07
CA LEU A 12 8.28 7.56 -26.61
C LEU A 12 7.13 7.19 -25.67
N PHE A 13 7.39 7.18 -24.36
CA PHE A 13 6.35 7.01 -23.35
C PHE A 13 5.23 8.03 -23.51
N PHE A 14 5.56 9.35 -23.58
CA PHE A 14 4.55 10.40 -23.67
C PHE A 14 3.75 10.33 -24.98
N ILE A 15 4.40 9.98 -26.09
CA ILE A 15 3.71 9.78 -27.37
C ILE A 15 2.72 8.63 -27.27
N ALA A 16 3.18 7.47 -26.81
CA ALA A 16 2.33 6.29 -26.65
C ALA A 16 1.23 6.50 -25.61
N TYR A 17 1.53 7.20 -24.53
CA TYR A 17 0.54 7.58 -23.50
C TYR A 17 -0.59 8.45 -24.08
N LYS A 18 -0.25 9.45 -24.88
CA LYS A 18 -1.26 10.32 -25.51
C LYS A 18 -2.12 9.60 -26.54
N LEU A 19 -1.57 8.63 -27.26
CA LEU A 19 -2.26 7.94 -28.34
C LEU A 19 -3.10 6.75 -27.84
N TRP A 20 -2.57 6.00 -26.88
CA TRP A 20 -3.13 4.70 -26.46
C TRP A 20 -3.29 4.52 -24.96
N GLY A 21 -3.03 5.56 -24.16
CA GLY A 21 -3.21 5.54 -22.70
C GLY A 21 -2.00 5.02 -21.93
N ILE A 22 -2.18 4.97 -20.57
CA ILE A 22 -1.07 4.75 -19.62
C ILE A 22 -0.39 3.38 -19.81
N TYR A 23 -1.13 2.36 -20.18
CA TYR A 23 -0.61 1.01 -20.32
C TYR A 23 0.29 0.85 -21.52
N ALA A 24 -0.14 1.39 -22.68
CA ALA A 24 0.68 1.43 -23.88
C ALA A 24 1.94 2.30 -23.67
N GLY A 25 1.78 3.43 -22.97
CA GLY A 25 2.92 4.25 -22.56
C GLY A 25 3.91 3.47 -21.71
N THR A 26 3.44 2.77 -20.68
CA THR A 26 4.29 1.96 -19.80
C THR A 26 5.00 0.83 -20.55
N ALA A 27 4.30 0.09 -21.40
CA ALA A 27 4.89 -0.95 -22.23
C ALA A 27 5.98 -0.37 -23.18
N THR A 28 5.71 0.78 -23.79
CA THR A 28 6.65 1.48 -24.65
C THR A 28 7.88 1.94 -23.87
N LEU A 29 7.71 2.48 -22.65
CA LEU A 29 8.83 2.88 -21.79
C LEU A 29 9.72 1.68 -21.46
N MET A 30 9.12 0.55 -21.07
CA MET A 30 9.85 -0.68 -20.76
C MET A 30 10.66 -1.17 -21.96
N ALA A 31 10.02 -1.28 -23.11
CA ALA A 31 10.65 -1.76 -24.35
C ALA A 31 11.77 -0.81 -24.79
N ALA A 32 11.51 0.50 -24.80
CA ALA A 32 12.50 1.52 -25.20
C ALA A 32 13.70 1.56 -24.26
N THR A 33 13.47 1.46 -22.93
CA THR A 33 14.56 1.41 -21.95
C THR A 33 15.38 0.13 -22.08
N ALA A 34 14.74 -1.03 -22.29
CA ALA A 34 15.46 -2.27 -22.52
C ALA A 34 16.29 -2.22 -23.80
N ALA A 35 15.75 -1.70 -24.89
CA ALA A 35 16.47 -1.49 -26.14
C ALA A 35 17.66 -0.53 -25.99
N GLN A 36 17.45 0.61 -25.30
CA GLN A 36 18.51 1.56 -24.98
C GLN A 36 19.65 0.89 -24.20
N MET A 37 19.33 0.14 -23.15
CA MET A 37 20.33 -0.56 -22.34
C MET A 37 21.07 -1.63 -23.14
N ALA A 38 20.38 -2.34 -24.04
CA ALA A 38 21.00 -3.30 -24.96
C ALA A 38 21.99 -2.62 -25.90
N ILE A 39 21.64 -1.45 -26.45
CA ILE A 39 22.54 -0.64 -27.33
C ILE A 39 23.76 -0.17 -26.54
N ILE A 40 23.57 0.38 -25.33
CA ILE A 40 24.68 0.83 -24.49
C ILE A 40 25.62 -0.35 -24.17
N TYR A 41 25.06 -1.49 -23.84
CA TYR A 41 25.85 -2.68 -23.57
C TYR A 41 26.61 -3.21 -24.82
N ALA A 42 25.99 -3.12 -25.99
CA ALA A 42 26.64 -3.52 -27.25
C ALA A 42 27.85 -2.63 -27.58
N ILE A 43 27.76 -1.32 -27.30
CA ILE A 43 28.81 -0.35 -27.58
C ILE A 43 29.89 -0.34 -26.48
N ASP A 44 29.50 -0.17 -25.23
CA ASP A 44 30.41 0.09 -24.12
C ASP A 44 30.82 -1.23 -23.40
N LYS A 45 30.22 -2.38 -23.77
CA LYS A 45 30.39 -3.72 -23.13
C LYS A 45 30.19 -3.71 -21.62
N LYS A 46 29.68 -2.64 -21.04
CA LYS A 46 29.42 -2.44 -19.60
C LYS A 46 28.18 -1.61 -19.39
N LEU A 47 27.39 -1.95 -18.39
CA LEU A 47 26.32 -1.12 -17.86
C LEU A 47 26.73 -0.56 -16.51
N SER A 48 26.58 0.75 -16.30
CA SER A 48 26.81 1.36 -15.00
C SER A 48 25.84 0.81 -13.94
N PRO A 49 26.18 0.83 -12.65
CA PRO A 49 25.24 0.45 -11.59
C PRO A 49 23.91 1.21 -11.66
N MET A 50 23.96 2.49 -12.03
CA MET A 50 22.79 3.33 -12.22
C MET A 50 21.90 2.82 -13.36
N HIS A 51 22.47 2.48 -14.53
CA HIS A 51 21.70 1.91 -15.64
C HIS A 51 21.01 0.59 -15.26
N ARG A 52 21.70 -0.29 -14.52
CA ARG A 52 21.10 -1.54 -14.03
C ARG A 52 19.96 -1.31 -13.06
N ALA A 53 20.13 -0.36 -12.11
CA ALA A 53 19.09 -0.01 -11.16
C ALA A 53 17.86 0.60 -11.87
N THR A 54 18.08 1.52 -12.83
CA THR A 54 17.00 2.14 -13.62
C THR A 54 16.23 1.08 -14.42
N LEU A 55 16.94 0.19 -15.11
CA LEU A 55 16.30 -0.88 -15.87
C LEU A 55 15.48 -1.80 -14.96
N ALA A 56 16.04 -2.22 -13.83
CA ALA A 56 15.35 -3.08 -12.87
C ALA A 56 14.07 -2.40 -12.33
N LEU A 57 14.17 -1.12 -11.94
CA LEU A 57 13.01 -0.34 -11.46
C LEU A 57 11.92 -0.23 -12.53
N ILE A 58 12.28 0.16 -13.76
CA ILE A 58 11.31 0.31 -14.85
C ILE A 58 10.66 -1.02 -15.20
N LEU A 59 11.42 -2.12 -15.24
CA LEU A 59 10.85 -3.43 -15.53
C LEU A 59 9.94 -3.93 -14.40
N VAL A 60 10.36 -3.79 -13.13
CA VAL A 60 9.54 -4.23 -11.99
C VAL A 60 8.27 -3.40 -11.87
N PHE A 61 8.38 -2.07 -11.82
CA PHE A 61 7.20 -1.21 -11.67
C PHE A 61 6.34 -1.18 -12.93
N GLY A 62 6.95 -1.26 -14.11
CA GLY A 62 6.23 -1.36 -15.38
C GLY A 62 5.46 -2.68 -15.49
N ALA A 63 6.09 -3.81 -15.15
CA ALA A 63 5.42 -5.10 -15.12
C ALA A 63 4.26 -5.10 -14.11
N LEU A 64 4.48 -4.56 -12.90
CA LEU A 64 3.42 -4.36 -11.92
C LEU A 64 2.26 -3.53 -12.50
N THR A 65 2.56 -2.42 -13.17
CA THR A 65 1.53 -1.57 -13.81
C THR A 65 0.75 -2.32 -14.87
N LEU A 66 1.41 -3.15 -15.69
CA LEU A 66 0.77 -3.91 -16.75
C LEU A 66 -0.02 -5.13 -16.23
N ILE A 67 0.49 -5.81 -15.22
CA ILE A 67 -0.17 -6.97 -14.59
C ILE A 67 -1.39 -6.52 -13.78
N LEU A 68 -1.31 -5.32 -13.16
CA LEU A 68 -2.37 -4.75 -12.33
C LEU A 68 -3.51 -4.11 -13.14
N GLN A 69 -3.57 -4.31 -14.45
CA GLN A 69 -4.65 -3.83 -15.33
C GLN A 69 -6.00 -4.50 -15.11
N ASP A 70 -6.01 -5.67 -14.47
CA ASP A 70 -7.25 -6.39 -14.24
C ASP A 70 -8.09 -5.64 -13.19
N GLU A 71 -9.33 -5.28 -13.54
CA GLU A 71 -10.31 -4.70 -12.60
C GLU A 71 -10.45 -5.56 -11.33
N ARG A 72 -10.28 -6.87 -11.48
CA ARG A 72 -10.26 -7.81 -10.36
C ARG A 72 -9.18 -7.48 -9.36
N PHE A 73 -7.96 -7.15 -9.83
CA PHE A 73 -6.85 -6.78 -8.95
C PHE A 73 -7.15 -5.51 -8.15
N ILE A 74 -7.74 -4.49 -8.80
CA ILE A 74 -8.14 -3.25 -8.12
C ILE A 74 -9.14 -3.55 -7.00
N LYS A 75 -10.10 -4.45 -7.26
CA LYS A 75 -11.11 -4.88 -6.29
C LYS A 75 -10.50 -5.64 -5.11
N TRP A 76 -9.47 -6.47 -5.35
CA TRP A 76 -8.82 -7.29 -4.33
C TRP A 76 -7.77 -6.53 -3.48
N LYS A 77 -7.28 -5.40 -3.96
CA LYS A 77 -6.25 -4.61 -3.28
C LYS A 77 -6.58 -4.29 -1.81
N PRO A 78 -7.79 -3.82 -1.45
CA PRO A 78 -8.15 -3.60 -0.06
C PRO A 78 -8.17 -4.88 0.78
N THR A 79 -8.63 -5.99 0.23
CA THR A 79 -8.63 -7.30 0.92
C THR A 79 -7.21 -7.69 1.33
N VAL A 80 -6.26 -7.62 0.39
CA VAL A 80 -4.85 -7.95 0.67
C VAL A 80 -4.26 -6.99 1.69
N LEU A 81 -4.54 -5.69 1.58
CA LEU A 81 -4.01 -4.69 2.49
C LEU A 81 -4.52 -4.88 3.92
N TYR A 82 -5.84 -5.00 4.11
CA TYR A 82 -6.44 -5.24 5.43
C TYR A 82 -6.00 -6.57 6.01
N GLY A 83 -5.94 -7.63 5.19
CA GLY A 83 -5.47 -8.95 5.61
C GLY A 83 -3.99 -8.93 6.05
N ALA A 84 -3.11 -8.33 5.26
CA ALA A 84 -1.69 -8.21 5.59
C ALA A 84 -1.47 -7.38 6.86
N MET A 85 -2.16 -6.24 7.01
CA MET A 85 -2.08 -5.42 8.21
C MET A 85 -2.54 -6.20 9.44
N SER A 86 -3.66 -6.93 9.35
CA SER A 86 -4.16 -7.77 10.44
C SER A 86 -3.19 -8.88 10.80
N ALA A 87 -2.59 -9.54 9.80
CA ALA A 87 -1.60 -10.57 10.02
C ALA A 87 -0.35 -10.02 10.73
N VAL A 88 0.16 -8.87 10.29
CA VAL A 88 1.31 -8.20 10.94
C VAL A 88 1.00 -7.87 12.40
N LEU A 89 -0.16 -7.26 12.68
CA LEU A 89 -0.56 -6.93 14.05
C LEU A 89 -0.76 -8.19 14.91
N ALA A 90 -1.37 -9.24 14.35
CA ALA A 90 -1.58 -10.51 15.03
C ALA A 90 -0.26 -11.20 15.37
N VAL A 91 0.65 -11.33 14.39
CA VAL A 91 1.96 -11.94 14.59
C VAL A 91 2.81 -11.13 15.57
N ALA A 92 2.78 -9.80 15.50
CA ALA A 92 3.47 -8.96 16.47
C ALA A 92 2.93 -9.17 17.90
N LEU A 93 1.59 -9.18 18.07
CA LEU A 93 0.97 -9.25 19.38
C LEU A 93 1.10 -10.65 20.02
N TRP A 94 0.78 -11.71 19.27
CA TRP A 94 0.72 -13.08 19.81
C TRP A 94 2.00 -13.88 19.55
N GLY A 95 2.68 -13.66 18.41
CA GLY A 95 3.93 -14.34 18.07
C GLY A 95 5.13 -13.75 18.82
N PHE A 96 5.37 -12.46 18.63
CA PHE A 96 6.53 -11.78 19.22
C PHE A 96 6.26 -11.12 20.57
N LYS A 97 5.01 -11.18 21.09
CA LYS A 97 4.56 -10.52 22.32
C LYS A 97 4.87 -9.01 22.34
N ARG A 98 4.94 -8.38 21.17
CA ARG A 98 5.18 -6.94 20.97
C ARG A 98 3.90 -6.27 20.53
N ASN A 99 3.48 -5.24 21.25
CA ASN A 99 2.32 -4.46 20.87
C ASN A 99 2.74 -3.29 19.97
N PHE A 100 2.47 -3.44 18.66
CA PHE A 100 2.91 -2.46 17.65
C PHE A 100 2.20 -1.12 17.82
N LEU A 101 0.90 -1.11 18.18
CA LEU A 101 0.17 0.13 18.44
C LEU A 101 0.73 0.89 19.66
N LYS A 102 1.12 0.16 20.71
CA LYS A 102 1.78 0.77 21.87
C LYS A 102 3.13 1.39 21.49
N ILE A 103 3.91 0.74 20.62
CA ILE A 103 5.20 1.28 20.17
C ILE A 103 4.98 2.58 19.39
N MET A 104 3.96 2.65 18.55
CA MET A 104 3.69 3.83 17.72
C MET A 104 3.04 4.99 18.48
N LEU A 105 2.10 4.70 19.37
CA LEU A 105 1.22 5.69 19.99
C LEU A 105 1.46 5.87 21.49
N GLY A 106 2.28 5.03 22.11
CA GLY A 106 2.51 5.03 23.55
C GLY A 106 3.24 6.27 24.09
N ALA A 107 3.88 7.06 23.20
CA ALA A 107 4.43 8.36 23.55
C ALA A 107 3.36 9.45 23.70
N GLN A 108 2.25 9.34 22.97
CA GLN A 108 1.16 10.31 22.95
C GLN A 108 0.02 9.97 23.92
N ILE A 109 -0.20 8.67 24.15
CA ILE A 109 -1.33 8.18 24.94
C ILE A 109 -0.84 7.18 25.99
N ARG A 110 -1.13 7.44 27.25
CA ARG A 110 -0.82 6.50 28.34
C ARG A 110 -2.03 5.62 28.63
N LEU A 111 -1.85 4.32 28.44
CA LEU A 111 -2.87 3.30 28.65
C LEU A 111 -2.26 2.08 29.34
N PRO A 112 -3.02 1.37 30.20
CA PRO A 112 -2.63 0.08 30.74
C PRO A 112 -2.31 -0.94 29.64
N ASP A 113 -1.39 -1.86 29.89
CA ASP A 113 -0.99 -2.89 28.92
C ASP A 113 -2.17 -3.79 28.48
N ALA A 114 -3.08 -4.05 29.37
CA ALA A 114 -4.29 -4.80 29.05
C ALA A 114 -5.17 -4.08 28.02
N VAL A 115 -5.26 -2.73 28.11
CA VAL A 115 -6.01 -1.90 27.17
C VAL A 115 -5.33 -1.88 25.80
N TRP A 116 -4.00 -1.73 25.77
CA TRP A 116 -3.22 -1.83 24.53
C TRP A 116 -3.42 -3.16 23.80
N ARG A 117 -3.45 -4.26 24.55
CA ARG A 117 -3.69 -5.59 23.96
C ARG A 117 -5.09 -5.71 23.37
N ARG A 118 -6.13 -5.24 24.10
CA ARG A 118 -7.52 -5.23 23.60
C ARG A 118 -7.67 -4.35 22.37
N LEU A 119 -7.06 -3.18 22.39
CA LEU A 119 -7.06 -2.25 21.27
C LEU A 119 -6.45 -2.90 20.01
N THR A 120 -5.27 -3.51 20.14
CA THR A 120 -4.60 -4.18 19.01
C THR A 120 -5.42 -5.38 18.52
N ALA A 121 -5.99 -6.17 19.42
CA ALA A 121 -6.87 -7.27 19.03
C ALA A 121 -8.12 -6.78 18.29
N ALA A 122 -8.71 -5.66 18.72
CA ALA A 122 -9.84 -5.04 18.02
C ALA A 122 -9.46 -4.59 16.59
N TRP A 123 -8.25 -4.03 16.38
CA TRP A 123 -7.74 -3.69 15.05
C TRP A 123 -7.52 -4.94 14.18
N VAL A 124 -7.03 -6.04 14.74
CA VAL A 124 -6.89 -7.31 14.02
C VAL A 124 -8.25 -7.82 13.56
N VAL A 125 -9.23 -7.86 14.45
CA VAL A 125 -10.59 -8.32 14.13
C VAL A 125 -11.24 -7.40 13.08
N TYR A 126 -11.13 -6.09 13.26
CA TYR A 126 -11.63 -5.11 12.29
C TYR A 126 -11.01 -5.29 10.91
N GLY A 127 -9.70 -5.46 10.83
CA GLY A 127 -9.02 -5.64 9.54
C GLY A 127 -9.41 -6.97 8.87
N ILE A 128 -9.57 -8.07 9.63
CA ILE A 128 -10.09 -9.34 9.09
C ILE A 128 -11.53 -9.15 8.58
N PHE A 129 -12.37 -8.47 9.33
CA PHE A 129 -13.74 -8.15 8.91
C PHE A 129 -13.76 -7.35 7.62
N MET A 130 -12.97 -6.29 7.50
CA MET A 130 -12.89 -5.47 6.30
C MET A 130 -12.28 -6.23 5.11
N ALA A 131 -11.30 -7.08 5.35
CA ALA A 131 -10.74 -7.95 4.31
C ALA A 131 -11.80 -8.93 3.78
N ALA A 132 -12.53 -9.60 4.67
CA ALA A 132 -13.59 -10.53 4.30
C ALA A 132 -14.73 -9.80 3.55
N LEU A 133 -15.19 -8.68 4.09
CA LEU A 133 -16.26 -7.89 3.49
C LEU A 133 -15.89 -7.40 2.07
N ASN A 134 -14.69 -6.81 1.91
CA ASN A 134 -14.23 -6.41 0.59
C ASN A 134 -14.00 -7.62 -0.33
N GLY A 135 -13.50 -8.75 0.19
CA GLY A 135 -13.30 -9.98 -0.56
C GLY A 135 -14.61 -10.51 -1.14
N VAL A 136 -15.68 -10.54 -0.34
CA VAL A 136 -17.03 -10.92 -0.80
C VAL A 136 -17.51 -9.96 -1.89
N MET A 137 -17.37 -8.65 -1.68
CA MET A 137 -17.76 -7.64 -2.69
C MET A 137 -16.94 -7.78 -3.98
N ALA A 138 -15.65 -8.06 -3.87
CA ALA A 138 -14.78 -8.24 -5.03
C ALA A 138 -15.09 -9.53 -5.83
N ALA A 139 -15.47 -10.61 -5.13
CA ALA A 139 -15.69 -11.92 -5.74
C ALA A 139 -17.08 -12.07 -6.38
N TYR A 140 -18.10 -11.55 -5.74
CA TYR A 140 -19.50 -11.87 -6.08
C TYR A 140 -20.29 -10.70 -6.67
N PHE A 141 -19.77 -9.46 -6.61
CA PHE A 141 -20.50 -8.28 -7.05
C PHE A 141 -19.84 -7.61 -8.25
N SER A 142 -20.65 -6.88 -9.05
CA SER A 142 -20.16 -6.08 -10.18
C SER A 142 -19.19 -4.98 -9.73
N THR A 143 -18.41 -4.46 -10.67
CA THR A 143 -17.47 -3.35 -10.39
C THR A 143 -18.20 -2.11 -9.90
N ASP A 144 -19.38 -1.81 -10.47
CA ASP A 144 -20.20 -0.68 -10.05
C ASP A 144 -20.75 -0.85 -8.63
N ALA A 145 -21.25 -2.06 -8.29
CA ALA A 145 -21.71 -2.36 -6.94
C ALA A 145 -20.56 -2.25 -5.91
N TRP A 146 -19.38 -2.75 -6.27
CA TRP A 146 -18.19 -2.62 -5.43
C TRP A 146 -17.74 -1.15 -5.27
N ALA A 147 -17.80 -0.34 -6.34
CA ALA A 147 -17.48 1.07 -6.29
C ALA A 147 -18.47 1.84 -5.40
N ASN A 148 -19.77 1.56 -5.54
CA ASN A 148 -20.81 2.14 -4.67
C ASN A 148 -20.64 1.71 -3.21
N PHE A 149 -20.28 0.44 -2.97
CA PHE A 149 -19.96 -0.03 -1.62
C PHE A 149 -18.83 0.76 -0.98
N LYS A 150 -17.82 1.22 -1.73
CA LYS A 150 -16.75 2.08 -1.18
C LYS A 150 -17.27 3.37 -0.59
N LEU A 151 -18.29 3.98 -1.18
CA LEU A 151 -18.90 5.21 -0.66
C LEU A 151 -19.53 4.98 0.73
N TRP A 152 -20.25 3.87 0.90
CA TRP A 152 -20.82 3.48 2.18
C TRP A 152 -19.79 2.85 3.13
N GLY A 153 -18.76 2.24 2.57
CA GLY A 153 -17.68 1.59 3.29
C GLY A 153 -16.88 2.53 4.21
N PHE A 154 -16.91 3.85 3.96
CA PHE A 154 -16.33 4.85 4.85
C PHE A 154 -17.00 4.93 6.23
N LEU A 155 -18.23 4.45 6.36
CA LEU A 155 -18.90 4.43 7.67
C LEU A 155 -18.25 3.44 8.63
N PHE A 156 -17.75 2.31 8.15
CA PHE A 156 -17.16 1.28 9.01
C PHE A 156 -15.94 1.80 9.80
N PRO A 157 -14.90 2.41 9.18
CA PRO A 157 -13.79 2.97 9.94
C PRO A 157 -14.23 4.12 10.84
N ILE A 158 -15.18 4.95 10.44
CA ILE A 158 -15.68 6.04 11.28
C ILE A 158 -16.32 5.49 12.55
N VAL A 159 -17.25 4.55 12.42
CA VAL A 159 -17.94 3.92 13.57
C VAL A 159 -16.92 3.21 14.47
N PHE A 160 -15.97 2.51 13.86
CA PHE A 160 -14.92 1.81 14.61
C PHE A 160 -14.03 2.78 15.40
N ILE A 161 -13.56 3.86 14.78
CA ILE A 161 -12.69 4.87 15.42
C ILE A 161 -13.45 5.62 16.51
N VAL A 162 -14.70 6.03 16.26
CA VAL A 162 -15.55 6.68 17.26
C VAL A 162 -15.80 5.76 18.46
N GLY A 163 -16.16 4.49 18.20
CA GLY A 163 -16.34 3.50 19.27
C GLY A 163 -15.08 3.28 20.10
N GLN A 164 -13.91 3.23 19.43
CA GLN A 164 -12.63 3.19 20.14
C GLN A 164 -12.35 4.46 20.94
N GLY A 165 -12.67 5.63 20.42
CA GLY A 165 -12.50 6.89 21.12
C GLY A 165 -13.24 6.87 22.45
N PHE A 166 -14.51 6.46 22.46
CA PHE A 166 -15.30 6.30 23.70
C PHE A 166 -14.72 5.26 24.67
N TYR A 167 -14.20 4.16 24.13
CA TYR A 167 -13.55 3.17 24.95
C TYR A 167 -12.25 3.68 25.58
N LEU A 168 -11.41 4.37 24.80
CA LEU A 168 -10.14 4.92 25.26
C LEU A 168 -10.30 6.03 26.28
N MET A 169 -11.28 6.94 26.10
CA MET A 169 -11.56 8.03 27.05
C MET A 169 -11.79 7.53 28.48
N ARG A 170 -12.30 6.30 28.65
CA ARG A 170 -12.52 5.70 29.95
C ARG A 170 -11.27 5.04 30.57
N HIS A 171 -10.19 4.95 29.82
CA HIS A 171 -9.00 4.20 30.21
C HIS A 171 -7.69 4.99 30.09
N ILE A 172 -7.77 6.26 29.67
CA ILE A 172 -6.60 7.16 29.61
C ILE A 172 -6.15 7.45 31.04
N GLU A 173 -4.88 7.16 31.31
CA GLU A 173 -4.22 7.54 32.55
C GLU A 173 -3.78 9.00 32.44
N LEU A 174 -4.31 9.84 33.34
CA LEU A 174 -3.85 11.22 33.46
C LEU A 174 -2.41 11.24 33.99
N PRO A 175 -1.58 12.21 33.57
CA PRO A 175 -0.24 12.40 34.17
C PRO A 175 -0.41 12.57 35.68
N PRO A 176 0.56 12.07 36.49
CA PRO A 176 0.58 12.35 37.91
C PRO A 176 0.56 13.87 38.14
N GLU A 177 -0.24 14.33 39.09
CA GLU A 177 -0.44 15.76 39.41
C GLU A 177 0.87 16.47 39.82
N ASP A 178 1.90 15.70 40.19
CA ASP A 178 3.24 16.18 40.58
C ASP A 178 4.19 16.46 39.41
N ALA A 179 3.75 16.35 38.15
CA ALA A 179 4.57 16.63 36.96
C ALA A 179 4.30 18.02 36.34
N ALA A 180 3.66 18.92 37.07
CA ALA A 180 3.61 20.33 36.69
C ALA A 180 4.93 21.02 37.05
N PRO A 181 5.53 21.82 36.11
CA PRO A 181 6.79 22.51 36.35
C PRO A 181 6.69 23.60 37.41
#